data_037d528f051638b0f45366fa5b97c90f
#
_entry.id   037d528f051638b0f45366fa5b97c90f
#
_cell.length_a   1.000
_cell.length_b   1.000
_cell.length_c   1.000
_cell.angle_alpha   90.00
_cell.angle_beta   90.00
_cell.angle_gamma   90.00
#
_symmetry.space_group_name_H-M   'P 1'
#
loop_
_entity.id
_entity.type
_entity.pdbx_description
1 polymer ?
#
loop_
_entity_poly.entity_id
_entity_poly.type
_entity_poly.pdbx_seq_one_letter_code
_entity_poly.pdbx_strand_id
1 'polypeptide(L)'
;MVAAGVLTLPVVAIGMFFMDIPYANYYMLALTTPVLFVFGKNFFVNAFKQARHGRANMDTLVALSTGIAYLFSVFNTFYPQFWHNRGLHPHLYFEAAAVVIVFIMLGKLLEERAKSNTSSAIKKLIGLQPKTVLVVTYNGEKEISLSEVHIGDQILVRSGEKIPVDGEVYQGSSYVDESMISGEPVAVAKNKGDKVFAGTIN
;
A
#
# COMPACT_ATOMS: atom_id res chain seq x y z
N MET A 1 -0.80 13.98 -3.80
CA MET A 1 0.27 13.86 -4.80
C MET A 1 0.07 14.78 -6.01
N VAL A 2 -1.05 14.71 -6.78
CA VAL A 2 -1.28 15.58 -7.95
C VAL A 2 -1.13 17.06 -7.61
N ALA A 3 -1.75 17.52 -6.52
CA ALA A 3 -1.63 18.91 -6.08
C ALA A 3 -0.19 19.33 -5.74
N ALA A 4 0.62 18.44 -5.14
CA ALA A 4 2.03 18.71 -4.89
C ALA A 4 2.81 18.88 -6.21
N GLY A 5 2.54 18.02 -7.21
CA GLY A 5 3.13 18.15 -8.54
C GLY A 5 2.75 19.46 -9.23
N VAL A 6 1.46 19.85 -9.19
CA VAL A 6 0.98 21.11 -9.78
C VAL A 6 1.66 22.33 -9.15
N LEU A 7 1.89 22.32 -7.82
CA LEU A 7 2.60 23.41 -7.13
C LEU A 7 4.11 23.40 -7.42
N THR A 8 4.71 22.25 -7.67
CA THR A 8 6.14 22.14 -7.94
C THR A 8 6.51 22.59 -9.36
N LEU A 9 5.63 22.42 -10.34
CA LEU A 9 5.88 22.86 -11.72
C LEU A 9 6.26 24.34 -11.83
N PRO A 10 5.49 25.30 -11.27
CA PRO A 10 5.89 26.69 -11.31
C PRO A 10 7.16 26.99 -10.50
N VAL A 11 7.44 26.26 -9.42
CA VAL A 11 8.70 26.44 -8.67
C VAL A 11 9.89 26.09 -9.54
N VAL A 12 9.83 24.95 -10.26
CA VAL A 12 10.89 24.54 -11.20
C VAL A 12 11.00 25.53 -12.37
N ALA A 13 9.88 25.97 -12.95
CA ALA A 13 9.89 26.93 -14.03
C ALA A 13 10.55 28.25 -13.62
N ILE A 14 10.23 28.76 -12.44
CA ILE A 14 10.85 29.99 -11.91
C ILE A 14 12.34 29.76 -11.64
N GLY A 15 12.71 28.67 -10.99
CA GLY A 15 14.11 28.37 -10.64
C GLY A 15 15.01 28.15 -11.84
N MET A 16 14.49 27.59 -12.96
CA MET A 16 15.30 27.30 -14.14
C MET A 16 15.28 28.40 -15.20
N PHE A 17 14.15 29.10 -15.39
CA PHE A 17 13.98 29.99 -16.55
C PHE A 17 13.66 31.43 -16.17
N PHE A 18 13.20 31.70 -14.96
CA PHE A 18 12.62 32.99 -14.60
C PHE A 18 13.20 33.56 -13.27
N MET A 19 14.46 33.30 -12.99
CA MET A 19 15.11 33.81 -11.75
C MET A 19 15.21 35.35 -11.72
N ASP A 20 15.15 36.00 -12.87
CA ASP A 20 15.23 37.47 -13.00
C ASP A 20 13.91 38.21 -12.68
N ILE A 21 12.82 37.49 -12.44
CA ILE A 21 11.55 38.09 -12.05
C ILE A 21 11.70 38.72 -10.66
N PRO A 22 11.24 39.97 -10.48
CA PRO A 22 11.25 40.59 -9.17
C PRO A 22 10.45 39.75 -8.17
N TYR A 23 11.06 39.53 -7.00
CA TYR A 23 10.49 38.68 -5.93
C TYR A 23 10.36 37.19 -6.24
N ALA A 24 11.05 36.65 -7.26
CA ALA A 24 11.03 35.22 -7.60
C ALA A 24 11.28 34.32 -6.37
N ASN A 25 12.22 34.71 -5.50
CA ASN A 25 12.57 34.00 -4.27
C ASN A 25 11.37 33.82 -3.33
N TYR A 26 10.54 34.85 -3.19
CA TYR A 26 9.35 34.80 -2.32
C TYR A 26 8.23 33.96 -2.93
N TYR A 27 8.07 33.97 -4.26
CA TYR A 27 7.11 33.07 -4.94
C TYR A 27 7.53 31.61 -4.79
N MET A 28 8.82 31.31 -4.99
CA MET A 28 9.36 29.97 -4.77
C MET A 28 9.19 29.52 -3.32
N LEU A 29 9.49 30.39 -2.35
CA LEU A 29 9.27 30.11 -0.93
C LEU A 29 7.80 29.78 -0.64
N ALA A 30 6.87 30.63 -1.10
CA ALA A 30 5.44 30.46 -0.84
C ALA A 30 4.87 29.15 -1.43
N LEU A 31 5.34 28.76 -2.62
CA LEU A 31 4.89 27.54 -3.29
C LEU A 31 5.56 26.27 -2.72
N THR A 32 6.85 26.35 -2.34
CA THR A 32 7.59 25.20 -1.80
C THR A 32 7.17 24.84 -0.39
N THR A 33 6.82 25.83 0.44
CA THR A 33 6.39 25.63 1.83
C THR A 33 5.26 24.61 1.96
N PRO A 34 4.11 24.73 1.24
CA PRO A 34 3.06 23.73 1.31
C PRO A 34 3.50 22.36 0.75
N VAL A 35 4.38 22.34 -0.27
CA VAL A 35 4.89 21.07 -0.80
C VAL A 35 5.65 20.29 0.27
N LEU A 36 6.53 20.94 1.04
CA LEU A 36 7.29 20.28 2.09
C LEU A 36 6.44 19.94 3.32
N PHE A 37 5.72 20.93 3.86
CA PHE A 37 5.12 20.79 5.21
C PHE A 37 3.69 20.27 5.20
N VAL A 38 2.94 20.39 4.10
CA VAL A 38 1.60 19.82 3.98
C VAL A 38 1.69 18.46 3.29
N PHE A 39 2.21 18.40 2.07
CA PHE A 39 2.27 17.16 1.30
C PHE A 39 3.43 16.25 1.75
N GLY A 40 4.58 16.80 2.11
CA GLY A 40 5.74 16.09 2.63
C GLY A 40 5.70 15.80 4.14
N LYS A 41 4.65 16.20 4.87
CA LYS A 41 4.54 16.08 6.34
C LYS A 41 4.94 14.72 6.87
N ASN A 42 4.53 13.65 6.22
CA ASN A 42 4.78 12.29 6.68
C ASN A 42 6.28 11.96 6.74
N PHE A 43 7.08 12.49 5.82
CA PHE A 43 8.54 12.29 5.84
C PHE A 43 9.15 12.92 7.09
N PHE A 44 8.78 14.16 7.42
CA PHE A 44 9.28 14.85 8.61
C PHE A 44 8.80 14.20 9.91
N VAL A 45 7.54 13.80 9.99
CA VAL A 45 6.99 13.12 11.18
C VAL A 45 7.66 11.77 11.39
N ASN A 46 7.83 10.98 10.33
CA ASN A 46 8.49 9.68 10.41
C ASN A 46 9.98 9.84 10.76
N ALA A 47 10.66 10.80 10.15
CA ALA A 47 12.05 11.11 10.46
C ALA A 47 12.22 11.46 11.94
N PHE A 48 11.39 12.33 12.50
CA PHE A 48 11.42 12.69 13.90
C PHE A 48 11.18 11.49 14.82
N LYS A 49 10.18 10.65 14.50
CA LYS A 49 9.90 9.43 15.27
C LYS A 49 11.09 8.46 15.25
N GLN A 50 11.73 8.26 14.11
CA GLN A 50 12.89 7.38 13.98
C GLN A 50 14.12 7.93 14.70
N ALA A 51 14.40 9.23 14.55
CA ALA A 51 15.51 9.90 15.23
C ALA A 51 15.40 9.78 16.76
N ARG A 52 14.19 9.91 17.31
CA ARG A 52 13.95 9.73 18.75
C ARG A 52 14.32 8.32 19.28
N HIS A 53 14.29 7.31 18.40
CA HIS A 53 14.66 5.93 18.74
C HIS A 53 16.11 5.59 18.31
N GLY A 54 16.92 6.58 17.94
CA GLY A 54 18.29 6.38 17.45
C GLY A 54 18.37 5.61 16.13
N ARG A 55 17.29 5.60 15.33
CA ARG A 55 17.24 4.90 14.05
C ARG A 55 17.09 5.91 12.91
N ALA A 56 17.62 5.55 11.74
CA ALA A 56 17.47 6.32 10.52
C ALA A 56 16.91 5.42 9.42
N ASN A 57 16.06 5.99 8.57
CA ASN A 57 15.49 5.32 7.41
C ASN A 57 15.48 6.28 6.20
N MET A 58 14.91 5.85 5.08
CA MET A 58 14.77 6.67 3.88
C MET A 58 14.04 8.00 4.17
N ASP A 59 12.97 7.98 4.98
CA ASP A 59 12.21 9.18 5.33
C ASP A 59 13.08 10.18 6.11
N THR A 60 13.99 9.69 6.97
CA THR A 60 14.96 10.52 7.71
C THR A 60 15.93 11.24 6.76
N LEU A 61 16.46 10.52 5.78
CA LEU A 61 17.36 11.08 4.78
C LEU A 61 16.67 12.15 3.94
N VAL A 62 15.44 11.88 3.49
CA VAL A 62 14.62 12.80 2.71
C VAL A 62 14.31 14.06 3.51
N ALA A 63 13.82 13.91 4.74
CA ALA A 63 13.49 15.04 5.60
C ALA A 63 14.72 15.92 5.92
N LEU A 64 15.86 15.30 6.17
CA LEU A 64 17.10 16.03 6.47
C LEU A 64 17.60 16.79 5.24
N SER A 65 17.70 16.13 4.09
CA SER A 65 18.22 16.75 2.85
C SER A 65 17.31 17.89 2.35
N THR A 66 16.00 17.65 2.27
CA THR A 66 15.03 18.66 1.81
C THR A 66 14.84 19.78 2.84
N GLY A 67 14.89 19.44 4.13
CA GLY A 67 14.84 20.41 5.21
C GLY A 67 16.02 21.37 5.22
N ILE A 68 17.25 20.84 5.09
CA ILE A 68 18.47 21.67 5.00
C ILE A 68 18.42 22.55 3.74
N ALA A 69 18.08 21.98 2.58
CA ALA A 69 17.97 22.74 1.33
C ALA A 69 16.95 23.88 1.44
N TYR A 70 15.80 23.60 2.06
CA TYR A 70 14.76 24.59 2.31
C TYR A 70 15.24 25.69 3.28
N LEU A 71 15.80 25.34 4.45
CA LEU A 71 16.28 26.31 5.44
C LEU A 71 17.40 27.19 4.90
N PHE A 72 18.33 26.60 4.14
CA PHE A 72 19.39 27.32 3.46
C PHE A 72 18.83 28.33 2.46
N SER A 73 17.83 27.94 1.66
CA SER A 73 17.17 28.82 0.69
C SER A 73 16.37 29.93 1.37
N VAL A 74 15.73 29.63 2.50
CA VAL A 74 15.05 30.63 3.33
C VAL A 74 16.05 31.66 3.84
N PHE A 75 17.19 31.20 4.38
CA PHE A 75 18.25 32.11 4.84
C PHE A 75 18.75 33.01 3.71
N ASN A 76 19.01 32.47 2.53
CA ASN A 76 19.48 33.23 1.37
C ASN A 76 18.43 34.22 0.85
N THR A 77 17.15 33.90 0.99
CA THR A 77 16.05 34.80 0.60
C THR A 77 15.97 36.02 1.51
N PHE A 78 16.15 35.86 2.83
CA PHE A 78 16.01 36.95 3.79
C PHE A 78 17.33 37.71 4.02
N TYR A 79 18.48 37.05 3.84
CA TYR A 79 19.80 37.64 4.09
C TYR A 79 20.77 37.58 2.89
N PRO A 80 20.36 38.08 1.70
CA PRO A 80 21.21 38.03 0.50
C PRO A 80 22.50 38.82 0.65
N GLN A 81 22.49 39.88 1.45
CA GLN A 81 23.65 40.74 1.69
C GLN A 81 24.82 40.04 2.37
N PHE A 82 24.56 38.98 3.13
CA PHE A 82 25.60 38.15 3.74
C PHE A 82 26.58 37.58 2.71
N TRP A 83 26.05 37.20 1.54
CA TRP A 83 26.82 36.62 0.43
C TRP A 83 27.41 37.72 -0.47
N HIS A 84 26.64 38.76 -0.78
CA HIS A 84 27.12 39.88 -1.61
C HIS A 84 28.35 40.55 -1.00
N ASN A 85 28.40 40.75 0.31
CA ASN A 85 29.54 41.32 0.99
C ASN A 85 30.83 40.46 0.88
N ARG A 86 30.71 39.20 0.46
CA ARG A 86 31.81 38.25 0.22
C ARG A 86 32.05 37.97 -1.25
N GLY A 87 31.43 38.72 -2.15
CA GLY A 87 31.57 38.53 -3.61
C GLY A 87 30.90 37.26 -4.14
N LEU A 88 29.97 36.67 -3.37
CA LEU A 88 29.25 35.45 -3.74
C LEU A 88 27.79 35.76 -4.06
N HIS A 89 27.19 34.98 -4.96
CA HIS A 89 25.78 35.05 -5.27
C HIS A 89 25.03 33.97 -4.47
N PRO A 90 23.92 34.29 -3.77
CA PRO A 90 23.14 33.30 -3.05
C PRO A 90 22.41 32.37 -4.02
N HIS A 91 22.68 31.07 -3.92
CA HIS A 91 21.92 30.05 -4.66
C HIS A 91 20.71 29.60 -3.83
N LEU A 92 19.60 29.37 -4.51
CA LEU A 92 18.38 28.83 -3.93
C LEU A 92 18.21 27.37 -4.34
N TYR A 93 17.63 26.57 -3.47
CA TYR A 93 17.40 25.13 -3.68
C TYR A 93 15.92 24.76 -3.41
N PHE A 94 15.00 25.72 -3.55
CA PHE A 94 13.56 25.47 -3.36
C PHE A 94 13.03 24.45 -4.35
N GLU A 95 13.42 24.59 -5.63
CA GLU A 95 13.04 23.66 -6.70
C GLU A 95 13.57 22.25 -6.43
N ALA A 96 14.82 22.12 -6.00
CA ALA A 96 15.41 20.83 -5.68
C ALA A 96 14.67 20.15 -4.53
N ALA A 97 14.38 20.89 -3.44
CA ALA A 97 13.65 20.38 -2.29
C ALA A 97 12.22 19.93 -2.67
N ALA A 98 11.50 20.72 -3.47
CA ALA A 98 10.16 20.41 -3.92
C ALA A 98 10.14 19.17 -4.85
N VAL A 99 11.04 19.12 -5.82
CA VAL A 99 11.16 18.01 -6.79
C VAL A 99 11.46 16.70 -6.08
N VAL A 100 12.40 16.67 -5.13
CA VAL A 100 12.73 15.47 -4.36
C VAL A 100 11.51 14.93 -3.63
N ILE A 101 10.72 15.78 -2.96
CA ILE A 101 9.50 15.35 -2.27
C ILE A 101 8.50 14.74 -3.26
N VAL A 102 8.26 15.38 -4.40
CA VAL A 102 7.30 14.91 -5.40
C VAL A 102 7.74 13.57 -6.01
N PHE A 103 9.02 13.41 -6.38
CA PHE A 103 9.51 12.17 -6.94
C PHE A 103 9.46 11.00 -5.95
N ILE A 104 9.78 11.24 -4.69
CA ILE A 104 9.68 10.19 -3.67
C ILE A 104 8.22 9.81 -3.39
N MET A 105 7.30 10.79 -3.37
CA MET A 105 5.87 10.51 -3.28
C MET A 105 5.37 9.71 -4.50
N LEU A 106 5.88 10.00 -5.70
CA LEU A 106 5.56 9.23 -6.90
C LEU A 106 6.08 7.80 -6.77
N GLY A 107 7.32 7.62 -6.34
CA GLY A 107 7.91 6.31 -6.10
C GLY A 107 7.09 5.48 -5.11
N LYS A 108 6.70 6.06 -3.96
CA LYS A 108 5.82 5.39 -2.98
C LYS A 108 4.46 5.00 -3.57
N LEU A 109 3.85 5.88 -4.38
CA LEU A 109 2.58 5.55 -5.05
C LEU A 109 2.72 4.37 -6.02
N LEU A 110 3.80 4.33 -6.80
CA LEU A 110 4.06 3.21 -7.73
C LEU A 110 4.30 1.90 -6.96
N GLU A 111 5.04 1.97 -5.86
CA GLU A 111 5.28 0.83 -4.96
C GLU A 111 3.96 0.29 -4.36
N GLU A 112 3.09 1.16 -3.85
CA GLU A 112 1.79 0.77 -3.31
C GLU A 112 0.90 0.13 -4.37
N ARG A 113 0.88 0.67 -5.60
CA ARG A 113 0.15 0.07 -6.72
C ARG A 113 0.68 -1.31 -7.10
N ALA A 114 2.00 -1.47 -7.15
CA ALA A 114 2.61 -2.76 -7.44
C ALA A 114 2.24 -3.81 -6.38
N LYS A 115 2.31 -3.45 -5.08
CA LYS A 115 1.91 -4.33 -3.98
C LYS A 115 0.42 -4.69 -4.00
N SER A 116 -0.46 -3.73 -4.33
CA SER A 116 -1.91 -3.98 -4.38
C SER A 116 -2.30 -4.97 -5.47
N ASN A 117 -1.62 -4.94 -6.61
CA ASN A 117 -1.86 -5.88 -7.71
C ASN A 117 -1.52 -7.33 -7.31
N THR A 118 -0.45 -7.54 -6.54
CA THR A 118 -0.08 -8.86 -6.02
C THR A 118 -1.13 -9.37 -5.02
N SER A 119 -1.61 -8.52 -4.12
CA SER A 119 -2.68 -8.88 -3.17
C SER A 119 -4.00 -9.20 -3.86
N SER A 120 -4.29 -8.59 -5.01
CA SER A 120 -5.51 -8.88 -5.79
C SER A 120 -5.50 -10.28 -6.39
N ALA A 121 -4.34 -10.80 -6.79
CA ALA A 121 -4.21 -12.18 -7.28
C ALA A 121 -4.50 -13.19 -6.15
N ILE A 122 -3.96 -12.96 -4.97
CA ILE A 122 -4.22 -13.79 -3.77
C ILE A 122 -5.69 -13.72 -3.36
N LYS A 123 -6.31 -12.53 -3.36
CA LYS A 123 -7.74 -12.36 -3.06
C LYS A 123 -8.65 -13.08 -4.08
N LYS A 124 -8.25 -13.14 -5.35
CA LYS A 124 -9.01 -13.91 -6.36
C LYS A 124 -8.96 -15.41 -6.09
N LEU A 125 -7.85 -15.94 -5.57
CA LEU A 125 -7.75 -17.35 -5.17
C LEU A 125 -8.60 -17.64 -3.91
N ILE A 126 -8.61 -16.76 -2.94
CA ILE A 126 -9.46 -16.85 -1.73
C ILE A 126 -10.95 -16.72 -2.09
N GLY A 127 -11.30 -15.89 -3.11
CA GLY A 127 -12.67 -15.67 -3.58
C GLY A 127 -13.32 -16.84 -4.32
N LEU A 128 -12.64 -17.99 -4.41
CA LEU A 128 -13.19 -19.24 -4.98
C LEU A 128 -13.96 -20.10 -3.96
N GLN A 129 -14.12 -19.62 -2.72
CA GLN A 129 -14.99 -20.29 -1.76
C GLN A 129 -16.44 -20.17 -2.21
N PRO A 130 -17.24 -21.25 -2.22
CA PRO A 130 -18.66 -21.19 -2.59
C PRO A 130 -19.41 -20.27 -1.64
N LYS A 131 -20.26 -19.43 -2.20
CA LYS A 131 -21.09 -18.50 -1.41
C LYS A 131 -22.32 -19.17 -0.81
N THR A 132 -22.75 -20.25 -1.42
CA THR A 132 -23.92 -21.04 -1.04
C THR A 132 -23.55 -22.51 -0.91
N VAL A 133 -24.29 -23.25 -0.13
CA VAL A 133 -24.11 -24.68 0.14
C VAL A 133 -25.47 -25.38 0.10
N LEU A 134 -25.47 -26.66 -0.28
CA LEU A 134 -26.65 -27.50 -0.23
C LEU A 134 -26.72 -28.23 1.12
N VAL A 135 -27.67 -27.87 1.94
CA VAL A 135 -27.94 -28.55 3.20
C VAL A 135 -29.06 -29.56 3.00
N VAL A 136 -28.81 -30.79 3.51
CA VAL A 136 -29.81 -31.87 3.50
C VAL A 136 -30.71 -31.74 4.71
N THR A 137 -31.99 -31.49 4.45
CA THR A 137 -33.01 -31.37 5.49
C THR A 137 -34.04 -32.49 5.35
N TYR A 138 -34.92 -32.64 6.35
CA TYR A 138 -36.01 -33.63 6.31
C TYR A 138 -36.92 -33.46 5.10
N ASN A 139 -37.06 -32.23 4.60
CA ASN A 139 -37.92 -31.88 3.43
C ASN A 139 -37.15 -31.90 2.11
N GLY A 140 -35.92 -32.39 2.06
CA GLY A 140 -35.06 -32.43 0.87
C GLY A 140 -33.85 -31.50 0.94
N GLU A 141 -33.21 -31.29 -0.21
CA GLU A 141 -32.03 -30.41 -0.30
C GLU A 141 -32.50 -28.95 -0.37
N LYS A 142 -31.80 -28.11 0.43
CA LYS A 142 -32.02 -26.65 0.46
C LYS A 142 -30.70 -25.93 0.27
N GLU A 143 -30.68 -24.98 -0.64
CA GLU A 143 -29.53 -24.10 -0.81
C GLU A 143 -29.63 -22.94 0.19
N ILE A 144 -28.55 -22.76 0.99
CA ILE A 144 -28.42 -21.67 1.97
C ILE A 144 -27.09 -20.94 1.79
N SER A 145 -27.00 -19.73 2.35
CA SER A 145 -25.72 -19.01 2.42
C SER A 145 -24.72 -19.73 3.30
N LEU A 146 -23.42 -19.71 2.94
CA LEU A 146 -22.38 -20.29 3.78
C LEU A 146 -22.36 -19.69 5.20
N SER A 147 -22.77 -18.43 5.36
CA SER A 147 -22.87 -17.75 6.66
C SER A 147 -23.99 -18.24 7.56
N GLU A 148 -24.94 -19.00 7.01
CA GLU A 148 -26.10 -19.55 7.73
C GLU A 148 -25.88 -21.00 8.17
N VAL A 149 -24.73 -21.59 7.83
CA VAL A 149 -24.38 -22.95 8.22
C VAL A 149 -24.07 -23.03 9.70
N HIS A 150 -24.68 -23.98 10.38
CA HIS A 150 -24.48 -24.23 11.80
C HIS A 150 -23.81 -25.61 12.04
N ILE A 151 -23.22 -25.74 13.21
CA ILE A 151 -22.64 -27.02 13.62
C ILE A 151 -23.75 -28.07 13.75
N GLY A 152 -23.58 -29.20 13.07
CA GLY A 152 -24.57 -30.28 13.00
C GLY A 152 -25.37 -30.32 11.70
N ASP A 153 -25.23 -29.32 10.83
CA ASP A 153 -25.85 -29.34 9.51
C ASP A 153 -25.17 -30.41 8.63
N GLN A 154 -25.99 -31.12 7.85
CA GLN A 154 -25.54 -32.07 6.86
C GLN A 154 -25.45 -31.39 5.49
N ILE A 155 -24.24 -31.28 4.95
CA ILE A 155 -23.97 -30.60 3.68
C ILE A 155 -23.70 -31.65 2.60
N LEU A 156 -24.36 -31.51 1.46
CA LEU A 156 -24.11 -32.32 0.29
C LEU A 156 -22.99 -31.67 -0.54
N VAL A 157 -21.88 -32.40 -0.73
CA VAL A 157 -20.78 -31.98 -1.59
C VAL A 157 -20.65 -33.00 -2.73
N ARG A 158 -20.89 -32.55 -3.96
CA ARG A 158 -20.80 -33.41 -5.15
C ARG A 158 -19.36 -33.53 -5.62
N SER A 159 -19.11 -34.57 -6.43
CA SER A 159 -17.80 -34.76 -7.05
C SER A 159 -17.38 -33.56 -7.89
N GLY A 160 -16.16 -33.07 -7.70
CA GLY A 160 -15.60 -31.86 -8.31
C GLY A 160 -15.95 -30.57 -7.58
N GLU A 161 -16.82 -30.59 -6.57
CA GLU A 161 -17.14 -29.42 -5.77
C GLU A 161 -16.13 -29.20 -4.63
N LYS A 162 -15.96 -27.94 -4.23
CA LYS A 162 -15.14 -27.61 -3.06
C LYS A 162 -15.92 -27.87 -1.78
N ILE A 163 -15.24 -28.47 -0.80
CA ILE A 163 -15.75 -28.61 0.56
C ILE A 163 -15.86 -27.22 1.19
N PRO A 164 -17.07 -26.78 1.58
CA PRO A 164 -17.31 -25.39 1.99
C PRO A 164 -16.85 -25.07 3.40
N VAL A 165 -16.94 -26.04 4.32
CA VAL A 165 -16.60 -25.91 5.75
C VAL A 165 -15.88 -27.15 6.25
N ASP A 166 -15.15 -27.01 7.35
CA ASP A 166 -14.54 -28.16 8.03
C ASP A 166 -15.64 -29.08 8.61
N GLY A 167 -15.45 -30.39 8.49
CA GLY A 167 -16.45 -31.34 8.95
C GLY A 167 -15.95 -32.78 8.98
N GLU A 168 -16.90 -33.70 9.12
CA GLU A 168 -16.70 -35.14 9.13
C GLU A 168 -17.64 -35.81 8.12
N VAL A 169 -17.16 -36.81 7.40
CA VAL A 169 -18.00 -37.53 6.45
C VAL A 169 -19.07 -38.32 7.18
N TYR A 170 -20.32 -37.87 7.06
CA TYR A 170 -21.47 -38.54 7.64
C TYR A 170 -21.90 -39.77 6.84
N GLN A 171 -21.92 -39.67 5.51
CA GLN A 171 -22.35 -40.73 4.61
C GLN A 171 -21.61 -40.63 3.26
N GLY A 172 -21.34 -41.81 2.64
CA GLY A 172 -20.65 -41.91 1.36
C GLY A 172 -19.15 -42.14 1.51
N SER A 173 -18.47 -42.18 0.36
CA SER A 173 -17.01 -42.24 0.27
C SER A 173 -16.57 -41.56 -1.02
N SER A 174 -15.41 -40.89 -0.99
CA SER A 174 -14.84 -40.24 -2.16
C SER A 174 -13.34 -40.09 -2.01
N TYR A 175 -12.69 -39.55 -3.07
CA TYR A 175 -11.30 -39.11 -3.02
C TYR A 175 -11.25 -37.61 -2.98
N VAL A 176 -10.59 -37.05 -1.98
CA VAL A 176 -10.51 -35.58 -1.76
C VAL A 176 -9.07 -35.13 -2.04
N ASP A 177 -8.96 -34.15 -2.90
CA ASP A 177 -7.70 -33.44 -3.16
C ASP A 177 -7.41 -32.45 -2.01
N GLU A 178 -6.48 -32.84 -1.15
CA GLU A 178 -5.98 -32.06 -0.01
C GLU A 178 -4.62 -31.40 -0.28
N SER A 179 -4.19 -31.33 -1.55
CA SER A 179 -2.87 -30.80 -1.93
C SER A 179 -2.64 -29.36 -1.46
N MET A 180 -3.68 -28.58 -1.30
CA MET A 180 -3.60 -27.20 -0.77
C MET A 180 -3.17 -27.16 0.70
N ILE A 181 -3.37 -28.24 1.46
CA ILE A 181 -3.05 -28.34 2.89
C ILE A 181 -1.81 -29.20 3.10
N SER A 182 -1.76 -30.39 2.47
CA SER A 182 -0.67 -31.35 2.63
C SER A 182 0.55 -31.05 1.75
N GLY A 183 0.35 -30.36 0.62
CA GLY A 183 1.36 -30.15 -0.42
C GLY A 183 1.58 -31.38 -1.31
N GLU A 184 0.90 -32.51 -1.06
CA GLU A 184 1.02 -33.74 -1.85
C GLU A 184 -0.06 -33.81 -2.94
N PRO A 185 0.28 -34.09 -4.21
CA PRO A 185 -0.67 -34.08 -5.33
C PRO A 185 -1.55 -35.33 -5.43
N VAL A 186 -1.54 -36.20 -4.41
CA VAL A 186 -2.32 -37.45 -4.40
C VAL A 186 -3.61 -37.23 -3.61
N ALA A 187 -4.75 -37.50 -4.24
CA ALA A 187 -6.06 -37.44 -3.58
C ALA A 187 -6.17 -38.52 -2.49
N VAL A 188 -6.71 -38.13 -1.34
CA VAL A 188 -6.84 -39.00 -0.16
C VAL A 188 -8.25 -39.60 -0.12
N ALA A 189 -8.34 -40.91 0.06
CA ALA A 189 -9.62 -41.57 0.24
C ALA A 189 -10.27 -41.14 1.56
N LYS A 190 -11.54 -40.74 1.51
CA LYS A 190 -12.36 -40.36 2.66
C LYS A 190 -13.56 -41.27 2.76
N ASN A 191 -13.72 -41.85 3.93
CA ASN A 191 -14.84 -42.72 4.29
C ASN A 191 -15.64 -42.11 5.42
N LYS A 192 -16.77 -42.71 5.75
CA LYS A 192 -17.57 -42.31 6.89
C LYS A 192 -16.75 -42.22 8.17
N GLY A 193 -16.80 -41.09 8.86
CA GLY A 193 -16.04 -40.79 10.09
C GLY A 193 -14.71 -40.09 9.85
N ASP A 194 -14.28 -39.93 8.58
CA ASP A 194 -13.04 -39.21 8.27
C ASP A 194 -13.25 -37.69 8.24
N LYS A 195 -12.26 -36.94 8.70
CA LYS A 195 -12.27 -35.49 8.69
C LYS A 195 -12.03 -34.94 7.28
N VAL A 196 -12.75 -33.89 6.93
CA VAL A 196 -12.59 -33.12 5.70
C VAL A 196 -12.41 -31.64 6.02
N PHE A 197 -11.68 -30.95 5.15
CA PHE A 197 -11.26 -29.57 5.40
C PHE A 197 -11.81 -28.60 4.33
N ALA A 198 -12.22 -27.42 4.76
CA ALA A 198 -12.70 -26.37 3.88
C ALA A 198 -11.66 -25.98 2.82
N GLY A 199 -12.15 -25.83 1.57
CA GLY A 199 -11.30 -25.45 0.44
C GLY A 199 -10.68 -26.61 -0.33
N THR A 200 -10.72 -27.85 0.19
CA THR A 200 -10.32 -29.06 -0.54
C THR A 200 -11.37 -29.44 -1.58
N ILE A 201 -11.02 -30.26 -2.57
CA ILE A 201 -11.90 -30.63 -3.69
C ILE A 201 -12.28 -32.10 -3.56
N ASN A 202 -13.60 -32.34 -3.60
CA ASN A 202 -14.16 -33.69 -3.55
C ASN A 202 -14.07 -34.38 -4.92
#